data_58a5527873458a5873fee43b6285a18f
#
_entry.id   58a5527873458a5873fee43b6285a18f
#
_cell.length_a   1.000
_cell.length_b   1.000
_cell.length_c   1.000
_cell.angle_alpha   90.00
_cell.angle_beta   90.00
_cell.angle_gamma   90.00
#
_symmetry.space_group_name_H-M   'P 1'
#
loop_
_entity.id
_entity.type
_entity.pdbx_description
1 polymer ?
#
loop_
_entity_poly.entity_id
_entity_poly.type
_entity_poly.pdbx_seq_one_letter_code
_entity_poly.pdbx_strand_id
1 'polypeptide(L)'
;VDKVVQYLEKHSSEVKGDVIEQVATISANNDRELGQLIGQAFRSVDETGIVIMETHDLPETTVESIEGVQYEKGLINNHFITNKENGTAELEEPLVLIVESQVDNIRKIQGVLEYVIKNNRALFIIADVEPQVMTALAMNKTKGNIKINIVDAPHFGVNKKDTLDDLAMLTGATVINEDLGDDMDLIQPEHLGECFKVVTSKAESIIQVEEIPEEVKELIKNIQEKIKNQPNPNIVINYEKRLARLSAKVAIVKVGANSEVELKEKRDRVEDAICATKAAIKEGIVPGGGIALLNAASYVTPKSVSEQVLLDAIKAPYRTILENAGIEDYEVPKVRGRGLNVV
;
A
#
# COMPACT_ATOMS: atom_id res chain seq x y z
N VAL A 1 2.35 16.02 25.87
CA VAL A 1 2.25 15.47 24.50
C VAL A 1 0.79 15.37 24.10
N ASP A 2 -0.04 14.57 24.79
CA ASP A 2 -1.42 14.20 24.40
C ASP A 2 -2.32 15.39 24.07
N LYS A 3 -2.24 16.49 24.84
CA LYS A 3 -3.01 17.70 24.56
C LYS A 3 -2.60 18.40 23.25
N VAL A 4 -1.33 18.30 22.86
CA VAL A 4 -0.83 18.84 21.58
C VAL A 4 -1.35 17.97 20.45
N VAL A 5 -1.28 16.64 20.58
CA VAL A 5 -1.81 15.68 19.59
C VAL A 5 -3.31 15.87 19.42
N GLN A 6 -4.09 15.89 20.51
CA GLN A 6 -5.54 16.16 20.47
C GLN A 6 -5.87 17.52 19.83
N TYR A 7 -5.03 18.53 20.04
CA TYR A 7 -5.20 19.81 19.37
C TYR A 7 -5.04 19.68 17.86
N LEU A 8 -3.99 18.99 17.40
CA LEU A 8 -3.71 18.79 15.97
C LEU A 8 -4.82 17.97 15.31
N GLU A 9 -5.21 16.85 15.91
CA GLU A 9 -6.33 16.01 15.42
C GLU A 9 -7.64 16.80 15.29
N LYS A 10 -7.98 17.60 16.31
CA LYS A 10 -9.20 18.43 16.30
C LYS A 10 -9.18 19.55 15.26
N HIS A 11 -7.99 20.00 14.84
CA HIS A 11 -7.83 21.11 13.89
C HIS A 11 -7.27 20.64 12.55
N SER A 12 -7.19 19.33 12.32
CA SER A 12 -6.92 18.78 11.00
C SER A 12 -8.13 19.00 10.08
N SER A 13 -7.85 19.22 8.81
CA SER A 13 -8.85 19.37 7.75
C SER A 13 -8.78 18.15 6.84
N GLU A 14 -9.93 17.62 6.50
CA GLU A 14 -10.04 16.49 5.58
C GLU A 14 -9.57 16.88 4.18
N VAL A 15 -8.89 15.97 3.48
CA VAL A 15 -8.33 16.18 2.16
C VAL A 15 -9.24 15.56 1.11
N LYS A 16 -9.91 16.40 0.31
CA LYS A 16 -10.82 15.99 -0.77
C LYS A 16 -10.67 16.88 -2.00
N GLY A 17 -11.01 16.34 -3.15
CA GLY A 17 -11.07 17.10 -4.41
C GLY A 17 -9.72 17.73 -4.79
N ASP A 18 -9.71 19.04 -5.04
CA ASP A 18 -8.52 19.78 -5.49
C ASP A 18 -7.41 19.87 -4.43
N VAL A 19 -7.73 19.65 -3.17
CA VAL A 19 -6.74 19.67 -2.08
C VAL A 19 -5.76 18.50 -2.24
N ILE A 20 -6.19 17.36 -2.78
CA ILE A 20 -5.33 16.20 -3.09
C ILE A 20 -4.19 16.64 -4.03
N GLU A 21 -4.54 17.36 -5.10
CA GLU A 21 -3.55 17.86 -6.08
C GLU A 21 -2.60 18.90 -5.46
N GLN A 22 -3.11 19.76 -4.57
CA GLN A 22 -2.27 20.73 -3.87
C GLN A 22 -1.26 20.06 -2.95
N VAL A 23 -1.68 19.04 -2.20
CA VAL A 23 -0.79 18.24 -1.33
C VAL A 23 0.27 17.54 -2.18
N ALA A 24 -0.13 16.88 -3.26
CA ALA A 24 0.80 16.21 -4.18
C ALA A 24 1.80 17.19 -4.79
N THR A 25 1.35 18.37 -5.23
CA THR A 25 2.20 19.41 -5.81
C THR A 25 3.26 19.88 -4.82
N ILE A 26 2.87 20.20 -3.58
CA ILE A 26 3.81 20.67 -2.54
C ILE A 26 4.83 19.57 -2.24
N SER A 27 4.38 18.32 -2.11
CA SER A 27 5.24 17.18 -1.81
C SER A 27 6.15 16.79 -2.98
N ALA A 28 5.76 17.12 -4.21
CA ALA A 28 6.58 16.99 -5.42
C ALA A 28 7.50 18.20 -5.65
N ASN A 29 7.90 18.91 -4.60
CA ASN A 29 8.76 20.10 -4.66
C ASN A 29 8.18 21.25 -5.52
N ASN A 30 6.88 21.49 -5.41
CA ASN A 30 6.09 22.47 -6.17
C ASN A 30 6.01 22.21 -7.69
N ASP A 31 6.29 20.98 -8.11
CA ASP A 31 6.09 20.53 -9.48
C ASP A 31 4.60 20.30 -9.73
N ARG A 32 3.97 21.24 -10.45
CA ARG A 32 2.53 21.20 -10.71
C ARG A 32 2.14 20.07 -11.65
N GLU A 33 3.00 19.74 -12.61
CA GLU A 33 2.72 18.69 -13.58
C GLU A 33 2.67 17.32 -12.89
N LEU A 34 3.67 17.02 -12.07
CA LEU A 34 3.67 15.82 -11.23
C LEU A 34 2.53 15.83 -10.21
N GLY A 35 2.24 16.97 -9.59
CA GLY A 35 1.14 17.11 -8.65
C GLY A 35 -0.22 16.81 -9.29
N GLN A 36 -0.45 17.25 -10.53
CA GLN A 36 -1.67 16.97 -11.29
C GLN A 36 -1.79 15.49 -11.64
N LEU A 37 -0.71 14.87 -12.11
CA LEU A 37 -0.67 13.43 -12.43
C LEU A 37 -0.96 12.57 -11.19
N ILE A 38 -0.31 12.86 -10.07
CA ILE A 38 -0.54 12.16 -8.81
C ILE A 38 -1.96 12.40 -8.29
N GLY A 39 -2.45 13.65 -8.36
CA GLY A 39 -3.83 13.98 -8.03
C GLY A 39 -4.85 13.25 -8.91
N GLN A 40 -4.55 13.08 -10.19
CA GLN A 40 -5.35 12.27 -11.10
C GLN A 40 -5.32 10.79 -10.72
N ALA A 41 -4.16 10.25 -10.37
CA ALA A 41 -4.03 8.87 -9.90
C ALA A 41 -4.92 8.62 -8.68
N PHE A 42 -4.85 9.47 -7.66
CA PHE A 42 -5.70 9.34 -6.46
C PHE A 42 -7.20 9.55 -6.74
N ARG A 43 -7.57 10.37 -7.72
CA ARG A 43 -8.98 10.53 -8.13
C ARG A 43 -9.51 9.38 -8.98
N SER A 44 -8.65 8.65 -9.70
CA SER A 44 -9.04 7.50 -10.52
C SER A 44 -9.31 6.25 -9.70
N VAL A 45 -8.81 6.21 -8.47
CA VAL A 45 -9.07 5.15 -7.49
C VAL A 45 -10.02 5.68 -6.43
N ASP A 46 -10.98 4.87 -6.00
CA ASP A 46 -11.88 5.23 -4.91
C ASP A 46 -11.11 5.37 -3.58
N GLU A 47 -11.77 5.79 -2.49
CA GLU A 47 -11.15 6.00 -1.17
C GLU A 47 -10.35 4.78 -0.67
N THR A 48 -10.67 3.60 -1.17
CA THR A 48 -10.03 2.31 -0.86
C THR A 48 -8.97 1.90 -1.88
N GLY A 49 -8.79 2.67 -2.94
CA GLY A 49 -7.86 2.36 -4.02
C GLY A 49 -6.41 2.65 -3.67
N ILE A 50 -5.52 2.06 -4.45
CA ILE A 50 -4.08 2.07 -4.21
C ILE A 50 -3.39 2.86 -5.33
N VAL A 51 -2.45 3.73 -4.95
CA VAL A 51 -1.57 4.40 -5.90
C VAL A 51 -0.16 3.86 -5.69
N ILE A 52 0.42 3.29 -6.74
CA ILE A 52 1.79 2.80 -6.77
C ILE A 52 2.61 3.52 -7.83
N MET A 53 3.92 3.41 -7.73
CA MET A 53 4.84 3.95 -8.70
C MET A 53 5.61 2.82 -9.38
N GLU A 54 5.78 2.93 -10.69
CA GLU A 54 6.67 2.11 -11.49
C GLU A 54 7.55 3.00 -12.36
N THR A 55 8.70 2.50 -12.78
CA THR A 55 9.55 3.17 -13.77
C THR A 55 9.37 2.53 -15.14
N HIS A 56 9.49 3.34 -16.19
CA HIS A 56 9.48 2.84 -17.56
C HIS A 56 10.51 3.58 -18.44
N ASP A 57 10.79 3.03 -19.61
CA ASP A 57 11.85 3.53 -20.51
C ASP A 57 11.43 4.74 -21.37
N LEU A 58 10.16 5.18 -21.30
CA LEU A 58 9.70 6.36 -22.02
C LEU A 58 10.01 7.63 -21.23
N PRO A 59 10.24 8.78 -21.89
CA PRO A 59 10.59 10.03 -21.20
C PRO A 59 9.43 10.67 -20.43
N GLU A 60 8.20 10.35 -20.80
CA GLU A 60 6.99 10.96 -20.21
C GLU A 60 6.54 10.19 -18.97
N THR A 61 6.00 10.90 -17.98
CA THR A 61 5.35 10.29 -16.81
C THR A 61 3.85 10.16 -17.10
N THR A 62 3.31 8.97 -16.90
CA THR A 62 1.89 8.67 -17.20
C THR A 62 1.20 8.03 -16.02
N VAL A 63 -0.13 8.04 -16.03
CA VAL A 63 -0.97 7.36 -15.04
C VAL A 63 -1.83 6.33 -15.74
N GLU A 64 -1.75 5.09 -15.29
CA GLU A 64 -2.62 4.01 -15.72
C GLU A 64 -3.45 3.53 -14.54
N SER A 65 -4.69 3.11 -14.80
CA SER A 65 -5.56 2.50 -13.80
C SER A 65 -5.84 1.07 -14.19
N ILE A 66 -5.56 0.16 -13.29
CA ILE A 66 -5.81 -1.27 -13.45
C ILE A 66 -6.64 -1.81 -12.29
N GLU A 67 -7.31 -2.91 -12.53
CA GLU A 67 -8.07 -3.61 -11.50
C GLU A 67 -7.12 -4.50 -10.70
N GLY A 68 -7.33 -4.56 -9.38
CA GLY A 68 -6.46 -5.33 -8.51
C GLY A 68 -6.95 -5.36 -7.08
N VAL A 69 -6.30 -6.19 -6.27
CA VAL A 69 -6.62 -6.38 -4.86
C VAL A 69 -5.38 -6.16 -4.01
N GLN A 70 -5.55 -5.43 -2.92
CA GLN A 70 -4.54 -5.33 -1.88
C GLN A 70 -4.69 -6.49 -0.89
N TYR A 71 -3.61 -7.21 -0.70
CA TYR A 71 -3.48 -8.25 0.31
C TYR A 71 -2.52 -7.78 1.41
N GLU A 72 -3.02 -7.70 2.65
CA GLU A 72 -2.30 -7.13 3.81
C GLU A 72 -1.19 -8.07 4.35
N LYS A 73 -0.48 -8.76 3.46
CA LYS A 73 0.68 -9.59 3.76
C LYS A 73 1.80 -9.27 2.80
N GLY A 74 2.96 -9.02 3.35
CA GLY A 74 4.15 -8.64 2.61
C GLY A 74 5.20 -9.74 2.55
N LEU A 75 6.42 -9.34 2.20
CA LEU A 75 7.57 -10.20 2.09
C LEU A 75 7.90 -10.90 3.41
N ILE A 76 7.91 -12.23 3.38
CA ILE A 76 8.35 -13.06 4.51
C ILE A 76 9.85 -13.31 4.52
N ASN A 77 10.52 -13.12 3.35
CA ASN A 77 11.96 -13.33 3.23
C ASN A 77 12.55 -12.40 2.15
N ASN A 78 13.61 -11.68 2.51
CA ASN A 78 14.30 -10.76 1.60
C ASN A 78 14.93 -11.44 0.38
N HIS A 79 15.15 -12.76 0.40
CA HIS A 79 15.65 -13.49 -0.77
C HIS A 79 14.63 -13.53 -1.92
N PHE A 80 13.36 -13.27 -1.67
CA PHE A 80 12.34 -13.17 -2.71
C PHE A 80 12.33 -11.82 -3.44
N ILE A 81 13.02 -10.79 -2.96
CA ILE A 81 13.16 -9.50 -3.62
C ILE A 81 13.72 -9.68 -5.05
N THR A 82 13.03 -9.10 -6.02
CA THR A 82 13.45 -9.05 -7.43
C THR A 82 13.93 -7.64 -7.78
N ASN A 83 13.23 -6.63 -7.32
CA ASN A 83 13.60 -5.23 -7.47
C ASN A 83 14.33 -4.74 -6.21
N LYS A 84 15.66 -4.62 -6.28
CA LYS A 84 16.50 -4.22 -5.15
C LYS A 84 16.37 -2.73 -4.81
N GLU A 85 16.01 -1.91 -5.77
CA GLU A 85 15.87 -0.46 -5.59
C GLU A 85 14.66 -0.14 -4.72
N ASN A 86 13.52 -0.76 -5.05
CA ASN A 86 12.27 -0.56 -4.32
C ASN A 86 12.13 -1.53 -3.13
N GLY A 87 12.99 -2.55 -3.03
CA GLY A 87 12.90 -3.59 -2.01
C GLY A 87 11.65 -4.47 -2.14
N THR A 88 11.14 -4.64 -3.36
CA THR A 88 9.91 -5.38 -3.68
C THR A 88 10.19 -6.69 -4.41
N ALA A 89 9.28 -7.65 -4.27
CA ALA A 89 9.22 -8.81 -5.13
C ALA A 89 8.13 -8.58 -6.20
N GLU A 90 8.54 -8.55 -7.45
CA GLU A 90 7.69 -8.33 -8.61
C GLU A 90 7.67 -9.58 -9.47
N LEU A 91 6.49 -10.08 -9.78
CA LEU A 91 6.25 -11.25 -10.64
C LEU A 91 5.28 -10.85 -11.75
N GLU A 92 5.69 -11.05 -12.98
CA GLU A 92 4.87 -10.85 -14.17
C GLU A 92 4.16 -12.17 -14.53
N GLU A 93 2.88 -12.10 -14.82
CA GLU A 93 2.01 -13.21 -15.19
C GLU A 93 2.21 -14.48 -14.34
N PRO A 94 2.25 -14.36 -12.99
CA PRO A 94 2.49 -15.53 -12.16
C PRO A 94 1.29 -16.45 -12.10
N LEU A 95 1.57 -17.74 -11.96
CA LEU A 95 0.61 -18.70 -11.46
C LEU A 95 0.43 -18.49 -9.96
N VAL A 96 -0.79 -18.66 -9.47
CA VAL A 96 -1.15 -18.42 -8.06
C VAL A 96 -1.54 -19.74 -7.41
N LEU A 97 -0.84 -20.10 -6.34
CA LEU A 97 -1.16 -21.26 -5.49
C LEU A 97 -1.66 -20.77 -4.14
N ILE A 98 -2.85 -21.18 -3.75
CA ILE A 98 -3.46 -20.84 -2.46
C ILE A 98 -3.61 -22.10 -1.62
N VAL A 99 -2.93 -22.15 -0.47
CA VAL A 99 -2.99 -23.26 0.46
C VAL A 99 -3.41 -22.76 1.83
N GLU A 100 -4.54 -23.25 2.33
CA GLU A 100 -5.03 -22.90 3.67
C GLU A 100 -4.30 -23.67 4.78
N SER A 101 -3.92 -24.92 4.49
CA SER A 101 -3.14 -25.78 5.38
C SER A 101 -1.65 -25.42 5.35
N GLN A 102 -0.90 -25.82 6.37
CA GLN A 102 0.53 -25.56 6.44
C GLN A 102 1.31 -26.43 5.45
N VAL A 103 2.21 -25.80 4.69
CA VAL A 103 3.14 -26.52 3.81
C VAL A 103 4.39 -26.91 4.61
N ASP A 104 4.37 -28.12 5.19
CA ASP A 104 5.40 -28.65 6.05
C ASP A 104 6.54 -29.35 5.28
N ASN A 105 6.27 -29.79 4.02
CA ASN A 105 7.22 -30.49 3.19
C ASN A 105 7.16 -30.02 1.73
N ILE A 106 8.34 -29.76 1.15
CA ILE A 106 8.46 -29.32 -0.24
C ILE A 106 7.91 -30.35 -1.24
N ARG A 107 7.90 -31.63 -0.88
CA ARG A 107 7.36 -32.70 -1.74
C ARG A 107 5.89 -32.54 -2.01
N LYS A 108 5.12 -32.02 -1.05
CA LYS A 108 3.67 -31.76 -1.19
C LYS A 108 3.33 -30.82 -2.34
N ILE A 109 4.26 -29.94 -2.71
CA ILE A 109 4.08 -29.00 -3.83
C ILE A 109 5.03 -29.27 -4.99
N GLN A 110 5.72 -30.43 -4.98
CA GLN A 110 6.73 -30.77 -5.97
C GLN A 110 6.15 -30.77 -7.40
N GLY A 111 4.96 -31.32 -7.60
CA GLY A 111 4.30 -31.34 -8.91
C GLY A 111 4.06 -29.95 -9.48
N VAL A 112 3.64 -29.01 -8.63
CA VAL A 112 3.48 -27.59 -8.99
C VAL A 112 4.82 -26.97 -9.36
N LEU A 113 5.86 -27.19 -8.56
CA LEU A 113 7.20 -26.64 -8.81
C LEU A 113 7.79 -27.16 -10.14
N GLU A 114 7.65 -28.45 -10.41
CA GLU A 114 8.08 -29.06 -11.68
C GLU A 114 7.35 -28.47 -12.88
N TYR A 115 6.03 -28.30 -12.76
CA TYR A 115 5.19 -27.69 -13.80
C TYR A 115 5.62 -26.25 -14.10
N VAL A 116 5.81 -25.43 -13.05
CA VAL A 116 6.22 -24.02 -13.16
C VAL A 116 7.62 -23.89 -13.79
N ILE A 117 8.57 -24.73 -13.38
CA ILE A 117 9.93 -24.74 -13.92
C ILE A 117 9.91 -25.17 -15.41
N LYS A 118 9.19 -26.23 -15.74
CA LYS A 118 9.09 -26.73 -17.12
C LYS A 118 8.49 -25.71 -18.07
N ASN A 119 7.52 -24.92 -17.61
CA ASN A 119 6.86 -23.89 -18.41
C ASN A 119 7.51 -22.50 -18.27
N ASN A 120 8.60 -22.36 -17.50
CA ASN A 120 9.28 -21.09 -17.22
C ASN A 120 8.34 -19.96 -16.74
N ARG A 121 7.28 -20.34 -15.98
CA ARG A 121 6.32 -19.41 -15.40
C ARG A 121 6.81 -18.95 -14.01
N ALA A 122 6.34 -17.79 -13.57
CA ALA A 122 6.50 -17.35 -12.19
C ALA A 122 5.44 -18.00 -11.31
N LEU A 123 5.73 -18.16 -10.00
CA LEU A 123 4.80 -18.74 -9.03
C LEU A 123 4.64 -17.81 -7.83
N PHE A 124 3.42 -17.45 -7.53
CA PHE A 124 3.05 -16.74 -6.31
C PHE A 124 2.31 -17.70 -5.37
N ILE A 125 2.83 -17.89 -4.16
CA ILE A 125 2.27 -18.79 -3.16
C ILE A 125 1.69 -17.97 -2.00
N ILE A 126 0.44 -18.25 -1.65
CA ILE A 126 -0.24 -17.74 -0.46
C ILE A 126 -0.44 -18.94 0.47
N ALA A 127 0.43 -19.11 1.45
CA ALA A 127 0.43 -20.24 2.37
C ALA A 127 1.29 -19.98 3.61
N ASP A 128 0.97 -20.66 4.70
CA ASP A 128 1.88 -20.79 5.83
C ASP A 128 2.92 -21.87 5.51
N VAL A 129 4.18 -21.51 5.35
CA VAL A 129 5.25 -22.39 4.88
C VAL A 129 6.28 -22.60 6.00
N GLU A 130 6.60 -23.87 6.26
CA GLU A 130 7.66 -24.22 7.23
C GLU A 130 9.01 -23.61 6.87
N PRO A 131 9.81 -23.15 7.87
CA PRO A 131 11.09 -22.46 7.62
C PRO A 131 12.09 -23.27 6.77
N GLN A 132 12.08 -24.60 6.84
CA GLN A 132 12.94 -25.46 6.05
C GLN A 132 12.53 -25.42 4.57
N VAL A 133 11.25 -25.50 4.27
CA VAL A 133 10.70 -25.43 2.90
C VAL A 133 10.95 -24.05 2.33
N MET A 134 10.70 -23.00 3.12
CA MET A 134 10.97 -21.61 2.73
C MET A 134 12.43 -21.40 2.37
N THR A 135 13.36 -21.90 3.18
CA THR A 135 14.80 -21.78 2.92
C THR A 135 15.18 -22.49 1.62
N ALA A 136 14.64 -23.69 1.37
CA ALA A 136 14.90 -24.43 0.15
C ALA A 136 14.39 -23.69 -1.10
N LEU A 137 13.19 -23.11 -1.05
CA LEU A 137 12.62 -22.32 -2.14
C LEU A 137 13.38 -21.01 -2.38
N ALA A 138 13.78 -20.32 -1.32
CA ALA A 138 14.60 -19.11 -1.40
C ALA A 138 15.98 -19.39 -2.02
N MET A 139 16.62 -20.52 -1.68
CA MET A 139 17.88 -20.94 -2.30
C MET A 139 17.71 -21.24 -3.80
N ASN A 140 16.64 -21.92 -4.20
CA ASN A 140 16.36 -22.22 -5.61
C ASN A 140 16.09 -20.94 -6.39
N LYS A 141 15.34 -19.98 -5.82
CA LYS A 141 15.12 -18.67 -6.41
C LYS A 141 16.44 -17.91 -6.59
N THR A 142 17.29 -17.88 -5.56
CA THR A 142 18.60 -17.20 -5.62
C THR A 142 19.54 -17.80 -6.67
N LYS A 143 19.44 -19.12 -6.90
CA LYS A 143 20.18 -19.81 -7.98
C LYS A 143 19.57 -19.58 -9.37
N GLY A 144 18.43 -18.91 -9.48
CA GLY A 144 17.73 -18.66 -10.74
C GLY A 144 16.97 -19.87 -11.30
N ASN A 145 16.79 -20.93 -10.51
CA ASN A 145 16.09 -22.14 -10.94
C ASN A 145 14.57 -21.94 -11.03
N ILE A 146 14.03 -21.01 -10.24
CA ILE A 146 12.60 -20.73 -10.17
C ILE A 146 12.35 -19.24 -9.92
N LYS A 147 11.28 -18.70 -10.50
CA LYS A 147 10.76 -17.37 -10.22
C LYS A 147 9.61 -17.54 -9.24
N ILE A 148 9.83 -17.21 -7.96
CA ILE A 148 8.85 -17.46 -6.91
C ILE A 148 8.84 -16.33 -5.90
N ASN A 149 7.64 -16.06 -5.37
CA ASN A 149 7.42 -15.28 -4.16
C ASN A 149 6.39 -15.97 -3.28
N ILE A 150 6.54 -15.87 -1.96
CA ILE A 150 5.68 -16.49 -0.96
C ILE A 150 5.25 -15.42 0.02
N VAL A 151 3.98 -15.44 0.37
CA VAL A 151 3.39 -14.60 1.43
C VAL A 151 2.59 -15.48 2.39
N ASP A 152 2.54 -15.08 3.65
CA ASP A 152 1.79 -15.81 4.66
C ASP A 152 0.29 -15.80 4.36
N ALA A 153 -0.38 -16.92 4.63
CA ALA A 153 -1.84 -16.96 4.69
C ALA A 153 -2.36 -16.10 5.86
N PRO A 154 -3.62 -15.63 5.86
CA PRO A 154 -4.20 -14.94 7.01
C PRO A 154 -4.21 -15.86 8.24
N HIS A 155 -3.72 -15.37 9.39
CA HIS A 155 -3.39 -16.28 10.49
C HIS A 155 -4.57 -16.88 11.23
N PHE A 156 -5.72 -16.19 11.43
CA PHE A 156 -6.83 -16.73 12.26
C PHE A 156 -8.22 -16.20 11.91
N GLY A 157 -9.23 -17.04 12.14
CA GLY A 157 -10.64 -16.69 12.26
C GLY A 157 -11.47 -16.80 10.97
N VAL A 158 -12.74 -16.44 11.07
CA VAL A 158 -13.72 -16.46 9.96
C VAL A 158 -13.22 -15.68 8.73
N ASN A 159 -12.45 -14.62 8.97
CA ASN A 159 -11.88 -13.78 7.91
C ASN A 159 -10.78 -14.49 7.08
N LYS A 160 -10.14 -15.58 7.60
CA LYS A 160 -9.12 -16.34 6.85
C LYS A 160 -9.75 -16.98 5.61
N LYS A 161 -10.82 -17.73 5.81
CA LYS A 161 -11.52 -18.40 4.73
C LYS A 161 -12.05 -17.39 3.70
N ASP A 162 -12.78 -16.36 4.15
CA ASP A 162 -13.32 -15.34 3.26
C ASP A 162 -12.23 -14.66 2.43
N THR A 163 -11.05 -14.42 3.01
CA THR A 163 -9.95 -13.77 2.29
C THR A 163 -9.33 -14.69 1.25
N LEU A 164 -9.12 -15.97 1.57
CA LEU A 164 -8.58 -16.95 0.62
C LEU A 164 -9.58 -17.24 -0.51
N ASP A 165 -10.86 -17.38 -0.19
CA ASP A 165 -11.93 -17.55 -1.17
C ASP A 165 -12.02 -16.35 -2.13
N ASP A 166 -11.91 -15.11 -1.60
CA ASP A 166 -11.92 -13.89 -2.41
C ASP A 166 -10.73 -13.85 -3.40
N LEU A 167 -9.53 -14.21 -2.92
CA LEU A 167 -8.34 -14.28 -3.77
C LEU A 167 -8.41 -15.41 -4.79
N ALA A 168 -8.99 -16.54 -4.41
CA ALA A 168 -9.23 -17.66 -5.31
C ALA A 168 -10.20 -17.27 -6.43
N MET A 169 -11.33 -16.64 -6.09
CA MET A 169 -12.29 -16.15 -7.09
C MET A 169 -11.68 -15.11 -8.02
N LEU A 170 -10.81 -14.22 -7.49
CA LEU A 170 -10.17 -13.20 -8.30
C LEU A 170 -9.16 -13.77 -9.31
N THR A 171 -8.40 -14.78 -8.90
CA THR A 171 -7.30 -15.35 -9.68
C THR A 171 -7.69 -16.64 -10.44
N GLY A 172 -8.87 -17.16 -10.18
CA GLY A 172 -9.29 -18.48 -10.70
C GLY A 172 -8.59 -19.66 -10.03
N ALA A 173 -7.92 -19.46 -8.88
CA ALA A 173 -7.27 -20.52 -8.12
C ALA A 173 -8.28 -21.36 -7.34
N THR A 174 -7.87 -22.56 -6.95
CA THR A 174 -8.58 -23.39 -5.97
C THR A 174 -7.86 -23.29 -4.62
N VAL A 175 -8.62 -23.05 -3.54
CA VAL A 175 -8.06 -23.08 -2.17
C VAL A 175 -7.87 -24.54 -1.77
N ILE A 176 -6.62 -24.92 -1.49
CA ILE A 176 -6.27 -26.29 -1.06
C ILE A 176 -6.29 -26.36 0.45
N ASN A 177 -7.08 -27.30 1.00
CA ASN A 177 -7.22 -27.48 2.45
C ASN A 177 -7.24 -28.98 2.82
N GLU A 178 -6.15 -29.48 3.44
CA GLU A 178 -6.03 -30.86 3.88
C GLU A 178 -7.09 -31.23 4.95
N ASP A 179 -7.50 -30.27 5.79
CA ASP A 179 -8.53 -30.51 6.82
C ASP A 179 -9.92 -30.79 6.21
N LEU A 180 -10.15 -30.35 4.97
CA LEU A 180 -11.36 -30.60 4.22
C LEU A 180 -11.27 -31.86 3.32
N GLY A 181 -10.10 -32.50 3.31
CA GLY A 181 -9.86 -33.74 2.60
C GLY A 181 -9.13 -33.61 1.27
N ASP A 182 -8.61 -32.43 0.96
CA ASP A 182 -7.75 -32.23 -0.19
C ASP A 182 -6.38 -32.89 0.08
N ASP A 183 -5.75 -33.41 -0.96
CA ASP A 183 -4.40 -33.98 -0.90
C ASP A 183 -3.43 -33.05 -1.64
N MET A 184 -2.49 -32.46 -0.92
CA MET A 184 -1.51 -31.55 -1.51
C MET A 184 -0.59 -32.24 -2.53
N ASP A 185 -0.35 -33.56 -2.40
CA ASP A 185 0.44 -34.32 -3.36
C ASP A 185 -0.28 -34.49 -4.73
N LEU A 186 -1.59 -34.23 -4.75
CA LEU A 186 -2.43 -34.31 -5.95
C LEU A 186 -2.79 -32.97 -6.58
N ILE A 187 -2.11 -31.89 -6.19
CA ILE A 187 -2.35 -30.57 -6.80
C ILE A 187 -1.98 -30.64 -8.29
N GLN A 188 -2.98 -30.33 -9.13
CA GLN A 188 -2.84 -30.29 -10.59
C GLN A 188 -2.72 -28.82 -11.08
N PRO A 189 -2.21 -28.57 -12.30
CA PRO A 189 -2.14 -27.24 -12.88
C PRO A 189 -3.50 -26.50 -12.91
N GLU A 190 -4.60 -27.22 -13.02
CA GLU A 190 -5.96 -26.67 -13.04
C GLU A 190 -6.41 -26.06 -11.70
N HIS A 191 -5.71 -26.37 -10.61
CA HIS A 191 -5.94 -25.75 -9.30
C HIS A 191 -5.21 -24.41 -9.15
N LEU A 192 -4.27 -24.10 -10.06
CA LEU A 192 -3.50 -22.86 -10.05
C LEU A 192 -4.32 -21.75 -10.70
N GLY A 193 -4.38 -20.61 -10.04
CA GLY A 193 -4.92 -19.41 -10.63
C GLY A 193 -3.86 -18.63 -11.42
N GLU A 194 -4.28 -17.55 -12.05
CA GLU A 194 -3.42 -16.64 -12.80
C GLU A 194 -3.75 -15.19 -12.45
N CYS A 195 -2.75 -14.32 -12.53
CA CYS A 195 -2.97 -12.89 -12.46
C CYS A 195 -1.96 -12.17 -13.36
N PHE A 196 -2.23 -10.90 -13.67
CA PHE A 196 -1.40 -10.12 -14.58
C PHE A 196 -0.04 -9.79 -13.96
N LYS A 197 -0.04 -9.31 -12.71
CA LYS A 197 1.18 -8.95 -11.99
C LYS A 197 0.98 -9.05 -10.48
N VAL A 198 2.04 -9.40 -9.76
CA VAL A 198 2.09 -9.31 -8.29
C VAL A 198 3.27 -8.47 -7.87
N VAL A 199 3.00 -7.45 -7.06
CA VAL A 199 4.02 -6.61 -6.43
C VAL A 199 3.90 -6.76 -4.92
N THR A 200 4.92 -7.34 -4.29
CA THR A 200 4.96 -7.54 -2.84
C THR A 200 5.99 -6.64 -2.20
N SER A 201 5.53 -5.73 -1.35
CA SER A 201 6.34 -4.90 -0.47
C SER A 201 6.61 -5.58 0.87
N LYS A 202 7.25 -4.90 1.81
CA LYS A 202 7.46 -5.44 3.17
C LYS A 202 6.16 -5.63 3.95
N ALA A 203 5.12 -4.87 3.67
CA ALA A 203 3.88 -4.84 4.45
C ALA A 203 2.68 -5.47 3.74
N GLU A 204 2.65 -5.42 2.42
CA GLU A 204 1.48 -5.75 1.62
C GLU A 204 1.85 -6.31 0.26
N SER A 205 0.93 -7.03 -0.37
CA SER A 205 1.02 -7.50 -1.75
C SER A 205 -0.12 -6.94 -2.58
N ILE A 206 0.17 -6.48 -3.78
CA ILE A 206 -0.80 -5.98 -4.74
C ILE A 206 -0.90 -7.01 -5.85
N ILE A 207 -2.08 -7.61 -5.98
CA ILE A 207 -2.40 -8.61 -6.99
C ILE A 207 -3.22 -7.90 -8.06
N GLN A 208 -2.66 -7.76 -9.26
CA GLN A 208 -3.25 -7.07 -10.38
C GLN A 208 -3.88 -8.10 -11.32
N VAL A 209 -5.10 -7.83 -11.78
CA VAL A 209 -5.81 -8.65 -12.76
C VAL A 209 -6.17 -7.79 -13.99
N GLU A 210 -6.31 -8.40 -15.15
CA GLU A 210 -6.72 -7.68 -16.36
C GLU A 210 -8.17 -7.21 -16.26
N GLU A 211 -9.04 -8.09 -15.79
CA GLU A 211 -10.46 -7.79 -15.56
C GLU A 211 -10.95 -8.51 -14.28
N ILE A 212 -11.83 -7.85 -13.54
CA ILE A 212 -12.49 -8.50 -12.40
C ILE A 212 -13.51 -9.54 -12.92
N PRO A 213 -13.41 -10.81 -12.52
CA PRO A 213 -14.38 -11.85 -12.91
C PRO A 213 -15.84 -11.49 -12.54
N GLU A 214 -16.80 -11.92 -13.34
CA GLU A 214 -18.23 -11.65 -13.08
C GLU A 214 -18.69 -12.15 -11.72
N GLU A 215 -18.17 -13.30 -11.27
CA GLU A 215 -18.46 -13.87 -9.95
C GLU A 215 -18.04 -12.92 -8.82
N VAL A 216 -16.90 -12.24 -8.96
CA VAL A 216 -16.43 -11.22 -7.99
C VAL A 216 -17.32 -9.98 -8.04
N LYS A 217 -17.78 -9.55 -9.22
CA LYS A 217 -18.72 -8.43 -9.36
C LYS A 217 -20.07 -8.73 -8.71
N GLU A 218 -20.55 -9.98 -8.83
CA GLU A 218 -21.76 -10.44 -8.14
C GLU A 218 -21.56 -10.48 -6.62
N LEU A 219 -20.39 -10.98 -6.18
CA LEU A 219 -20.02 -10.98 -4.76
C LEU A 219 -20.01 -9.56 -4.16
N ILE A 220 -19.43 -8.59 -4.88
CA ILE A 220 -19.44 -7.18 -4.49
C ILE A 220 -20.87 -6.66 -4.31
N LYS A 221 -21.78 -6.94 -5.26
CA LYS A 221 -23.19 -6.54 -5.14
C LYS A 221 -23.86 -7.17 -3.92
N ASN A 222 -23.62 -8.47 -3.71
CA ASN A 222 -24.17 -9.21 -2.56
C ASN A 222 -23.66 -8.65 -1.22
N ILE A 223 -22.40 -8.27 -1.14
CA ILE A 223 -21.83 -7.65 0.06
C ILE A 223 -22.45 -6.27 0.30
N GLN A 224 -22.61 -5.43 -0.75
CA GLN A 224 -23.26 -4.13 -0.65
C GLN A 224 -24.71 -4.25 -0.15
N GLU A 225 -25.46 -5.24 -0.61
CA GLU A 225 -26.82 -5.53 -0.12
C GLU A 225 -26.82 -5.97 1.35
N LYS A 226 -25.86 -6.82 1.74
CA LYS A 226 -25.70 -7.25 3.13
C LYS A 226 -25.37 -6.08 4.05
N ILE A 227 -24.52 -5.15 3.64
CA ILE A 227 -24.19 -3.93 4.39
C ILE A 227 -25.47 -3.11 4.66
N LYS A 228 -26.30 -2.91 3.64
CA LYS A 228 -27.57 -2.14 3.76
C LYS A 228 -28.57 -2.77 4.74
N ASN A 229 -28.60 -4.09 4.83
CA ASN A 229 -29.58 -4.84 5.59
C ASN A 229 -29.07 -5.33 6.96
N GLN A 230 -27.79 -5.13 7.29
CA GLN A 230 -27.18 -5.61 8.53
C GLN A 230 -27.32 -4.63 9.68
N PRO A 231 -28.00 -5.00 10.78
CA PRO A 231 -28.19 -4.11 11.92
C PRO A 231 -26.99 -4.04 12.86
N ASN A 232 -26.02 -4.98 12.77
CA ASN A 232 -24.87 -5.04 13.67
C ASN A 232 -23.66 -4.27 13.10
N PRO A 233 -23.24 -3.15 13.74
CA PRO A 233 -22.15 -2.32 13.23
C PRO A 233 -20.81 -3.06 13.07
N ASN A 234 -20.50 -4.00 13.95
CA ASN A 234 -19.24 -4.75 13.87
C ASN A 234 -19.20 -5.68 12.65
N ILE A 235 -20.33 -6.24 12.26
CA ILE A 235 -20.45 -7.07 11.06
C ILE A 235 -20.38 -6.18 9.81
N VAL A 236 -20.99 -5.00 9.85
CA VAL A 236 -20.92 -4.00 8.78
C VAL A 236 -19.46 -3.62 8.50
N ILE A 237 -18.68 -3.30 9.54
CA ILE A 237 -17.25 -2.97 9.40
C ILE A 237 -16.47 -4.10 8.70
N ASN A 238 -16.77 -5.36 9.00
CA ASN A 238 -16.10 -6.48 8.32
C ASN A 238 -16.50 -6.58 6.84
N TYR A 239 -17.78 -6.36 6.52
CA TYR A 239 -18.23 -6.32 5.14
C TYR A 239 -17.66 -5.12 4.37
N GLU A 240 -17.55 -3.96 4.99
CA GLU A 240 -16.91 -2.77 4.40
C GLU A 240 -15.44 -3.03 4.08
N LYS A 241 -14.69 -3.64 5.00
CA LYS A 241 -13.29 -4.02 4.76
C LYS A 241 -13.16 -5.05 3.63
N ARG A 242 -14.07 -6.02 3.55
CA ARG A 242 -14.09 -7.01 2.47
C ARG A 242 -14.43 -6.36 1.13
N LEU A 243 -15.42 -5.48 1.12
CA LEU A 243 -15.80 -4.69 -0.06
C LEU A 243 -14.63 -3.83 -0.55
N ALA A 244 -13.96 -3.13 0.36
CA ALA A 244 -12.80 -2.32 0.05
C ALA A 244 -11.69 -3.11 -0.65
N ARG A 245 -11.41 -4.33 -0.20
CA ARG A 245 -10.42 -5.21 -0.83
C ARG A 245 -10.82 -5.64 -2.24
N LEU A 246 -12.07 -6.08 -2.43
CA LEU A 246 -12.56 -6.64 -3.69
C LEU A 246 -12.79 -5.59 -4.78
N SER A 247 -13.07 -4.35 -4.40
CA SER A 247 -13.35 -3.24 -5.32
C SER A 247 -12.17 -2.27 -5.49
N ALA A 248 -11.01 -2.59 -4.94
CA ALA A 248 -9.85 -1.73 -5.04
C ALA A 248 -9.40 -1.59 -6.50
N LYS A 249 -9.24 -0.33 -6.92
CA LYS A 249 -8.54 0.02 -8.15
C LYS A 249 -7.11 0.35 -7.84
N VAL A 250 -6.20 -0.01 -8.71
CA VAL A 250 -4.78 0.32 -8.60
C VAL A 250 -4.45 1.35 -9.67
N ALA A 251 -4.03 2.54 -9.26
CA ALA A 251 -3.45 3.52 -10.17
C ALA A 251 -1.94 3.38 -10.13
N ILE A 252 -1.33 3.28 -11.31
CA ILE A 252 0.12 3.18 -11.47
C ILE A 252 0.62 4.49 -12.06
N VAL A 253 1.47 5.18 -11.31
CA VAL A 253 2.22 6.33 -11.81
C VAL A 253 3.51 5.80 -12.44
N LYS A 254 3.54 5.70 -13.75
CA LYS A 254 4.71 5.27 -14.52
C LYS A 254 5.63 6.46 -14.74
N VAL A 255 6.75 6.45 -14.04
CA VAL A 255 7.74 7.54 -14.07
C VAL A 255 8.70 7.32 -15.22
N GLY A 256 8.80 8.33 -16.09
CA GLY A 256 9.73 8.38 -17.21
C GLY A 256 10.62 9.61 -17.16
N ALA A 257 11.83 9.50 -17.74
CA ALA A 257 12.80 10.57 -17.86
C ALA A 257 13.77 10.34 -19.04
N ASN A 258 14.52 11.40 -19.39
CA ASN A 258 15.47 11.33 -20.52
C ASN A 258 16.85 10.77 -20.12
N SER A 259 17.11 10.58 -18.83
CA SER A 259 18.37 10.01 -18.32
C SER A 259 18.15 9.26 -17.00
N GLU A 260 19.04 8.33 -16.67
CA GLU A 260 18.97 7.55 -15.42
C GLU A 260 19.06 8.43 -14.16
N VAL A 261 19.85 9.52 -14.22
CA VAL A 261 20.00 10.45 -13.09
C VAL A 261 18.69 11.22 -12.85
N GLU A 262 18.07 11.72 -13.92
CA GLU A 262 16.78 12.40 -13.88
C GLU A 262 15.68 11.44 -13.43
N LEU A 263 15.68 10.21 -13.95
CA LEU A 263 14.71 9.17 -13.58
C LEU A 263 14.76 8.88 -12.07
N LYS A 264 15.96 8.75 -11.52
CA LYS A 264 16.13 8.49 -10.09
C LYS A 264 15.60 9.65 -9.24
N GLU A 265 15.94 10.88 -9.58
CA GLU A 265 15.48 12.08 -8.86
C GLU A 265 13.96 12.23 -8.95
N LYS A 266 13.40 12.06 -10.15
CA LYS A 266 11.96 12.15 -10.38
C LYS A 266 11.19 11.04 -9.68
N ARG A 267 11.74 9.81 -9.66
CA ARG A 267 11.19 8.68 -8.91
C ARG A 267 11.08 8.99 -7.42
N ASP A 268 12.19 9.44 -6.79
CA ASP A 268 12.22 9.75 -5.37
C ASP A 268 11.18 10.84 -5.03
N ARG A 269 11.04 11.85 -5.89
CA ARG A 269 10.04 12.92 -5.75
C ARG A 269 8.60 12.44 -5.90
N VAL A 270 8.33 11.54 -6.85
CA VAL A 270 7.00 10.94 -7.04
C VAL A 270 6.64 10.04 -5.85
N GLU A 271 7.58 9.24 -5.36
CA GLU A 271 7.38 8.38 -4.19
C GLU A 271 7.03 9.20 -2.95
N ASP A 272 7.78 10.27 -2.68
CA ASP A 272 7.51 11.20 -1.58
C ASP A 272 6.10 11.82 -1.70
N ALA A 273 5.73 12.26 -2.90
CA ALA A 273 4.42 12.86 -3.14
C ALA A 273 3.27 11.86 -2.99
N ILE A 274 3.42 10.62 -3.45
CA ILE A 274 2.43 9.55 -3.25
C ILE A 274 2.28 9.24 -1.75
N CYS A 275 3.39 9.05 -1.03
CA CYS A 275 3.37 8.74 0.39
C CYS A 275 2.72 9.87 1.21
N ALA A 276 3.10 11.12 0.95
CA ALA A 276 2.54 12.28 1.63
C ALA A 276 1.05 12.48 1.33
N THR A 277 0.63 12.28 0.08
CA THR A 277 -0.78 12.39 -0.32
C THR A 277 -1.62 11.28 0.32
N LYS A 278 -1.14 10.04 0.33
CA LYS A 278 -1.79 8.90 1.01
C LYS A 278 -1.96 9.18 2.51
N ALA A 279 -0.93 9.69 3.17
CA ALA A 279 -0.99 10.06 4.58
C ALA A 279 -1.98 11.21 4.82
N ALA A 280 -1.99 12.22 3.96
CA ALA A 280 -2.89 13.36 4.07
C ALA A 280 -4.37 12.98 3.86
N ILE A 281 -4.68 12.08 2.94
CA ILE A 281 -6.04 11.56 2.74
C ILE A 281 -6.51 10.81 4.00
N LYS A 282 -5.61 10.01 4.60
CA LYS A 282 -5.93 9.19 5.78
C LYS A 282 -6.08 10.00 7.06
N GLU A 283 -5.15 10.92 7.33
CA GLU A 283 -5.00 11.60 8.62
C GLU A 283 -5.47 13.07 8.57
N GLY A 284 -5.74 13.61 7.38
CA GLY A 284 -6.01 15.02 7.16
C GLY A 284 -4.73 15.87 7.11
N ILE A 285 -4.93 17.19 6.96
CA ILE A 285 -3.85 18.18 6.91
C ILE A 285 -4.01 19.24 7.98
N VAL A 286 -2.91 19.80 8.41
CA VAL A 286 -2.83 20.96 9.30
C VAL A 286 -2.01 22.09 8.63
N PRO A 287 -2.15 23.36 9.07
CA PRO A 287 -1.33 24.44 8.54
C PRO A 287 0.18 24.14 8.64
N GLY A 288 0.89 24.27 7.50
CA GLY A 288 2.34 24.05 7.39
C GLY A 288 3.20 25.13 8.03
N GLY A 289 4.50 25.12 7.70
CA GLY A 289 5.46 26.13 8.15
C GLY A 289 5.65 26.20 9.68
N GLY A 290 5.36 25.11 10.41
CA GLY A 290 5.42 25.08 11.88
C GLY A 290 4.23 25.77 12.57
N ILE A 291 3.30 26.35 11.83
CA ILE A 291 2.16 27.14 12.36
C ILE A 291 1.23 26.28 13.22
N ALA A 292 0.93 25.05 12.81
CA ALA A 292 0.08 24.17 13.59
C ALA A 292 0.66 23.87 14.98
N LEU A 293 1.96 23.62 15.06
CA LEU A 293 2.67 23.40 16.33
C LEU A 293 2.73 24.67 17.19
N LEU A 294 2.97 25.84 16.56
CA LEU A 294 2.96 27.13 17.23
C LEU A 294 1.59 27.42 17.87
N ASN A 295 0.51 27.18 17.14
CA ASN A 295 -0.86 27.34 17.64
C ASN A 295 -1.16 26.33 18.77
N ALA A 296 -0.73 25.08 18.65
CA ALA A 296 -0.88 24.07 19.69
C ALA A 296 -0.11 24.47 20.97
N ALA A 297 1.11 24.98 20.84
CA ALA A 297 1.90 25.48 21.97
C ALA A 297 1.21 26.63 22.71
N SER A 298 0.52 27.50 21.96
CA SER A 298 -0.24 28.63 22.54
C SER A 298 -1.54 28.21 23.20
N TYR A 299 -2.10 27.07 22.80
CA TYR A 299 -3.36 26.54 23.33
C TYR A 299 -3.16 25.78 24.68
N VAL A 300 -2.01 25.15 24.86
CA VAL A 300 -1.74 24.30 26.04
C VAL A 300 -1.07 25.14 27.13
N THR A 301 -1.68 25.18 28.32
CA THR A 301 -1.06 25.81 29.49
C THR A 301 -0.19 24.78 30.21
N PRO A 302 1.13 25.03 30.38
CA PRO A 302 2.04 24.11 31.06
C PRO A 302 1.75 24.06 32.55
N LYS A 303 1.87 22.87 33.13
CA LYS A 303 1.71 22.63 34.59
C LYS A 303 3.03 22.29 35.28
N SER A 304 4.10 22.06 34.52
CA SER A 304 5.42 21.70 35.00
C SER A 304 6.51 22.31 34.11
N VAL A 305 7.75 22.34 34.61
CA VAL A 305 8.91 22.79 33.86
C VAL A 305 9.13 21.92 32.61
N SER A 306 8.95 20.61 32.73
CA SER A 306 9.08 19.67 31.60
C SER A 306 8.07 19.94 30.50
N GLU A 307 6.83 20.29 30.87
CA GLU A 307 5.81 20.68 29.89
C GLU A 307 6.14 22.00 29.20
N GLN A 308 6.71 22.97 29.96
CA GLN A 308 7.16 24.23 29.39
C GLN A 308 8.29 24.02 28.36
N VAL A 309 9.28 23.19 28.70
CA VAL A 309 10.39 22.85 27.80
C VAL A 309 9.86 22.23 26.50
N LEU A 310 8.90 21.30 26.60
CA LEU A 310 8.26 20.71 25.41
C LEU A 310 7.56 21.77 24.56
N LEU A 311 6.75 22.66 25.20
CA LEU A 311 6.01 23.68 24.46
C LEU A 311 6.95 24.72 23.81
N ASP A 312 8.10 24.97 24.37
CA ASP A 312 9.11 25.83 23.75
C ASP A 312 9.85 25.12 22.61
N ALA A 313 10.12 23.83 22.76
CA ALA A 313 10.77 23.02 21.72
C ALA A 313 9.90 22.88 20.44
N ILE A 314 8.59 22.68 20.57
CA ILE A 314 7.71 22.54 19.40
C ILE A 314 7.52 23.83 18.58
N LYS A 315 7.99 24.98 19.08
CA LYS A 315 8.04 26.24 18.33
C LYS A 315 9.27 26.33 17.41
N ALA A 316 10.27 25.47 17.63
CA ALA A 316 11.53 25.49 16.88
C ALA A 316 11.35 25.38 15.35
N PRO A 317 10.51 24.50 14.80
CA PRO A 317 10.34 24.40 13.35
C PRO A 317 9.94 25.74 12.70
N TYR A 318 8.99 26.45 13.29
CA TYR A 318 8.59 27.77 12.80
C TYR A 318 9.75 28.77 12.84
N ARG A 319 10.47 28.82 13.96
CA ARG A 319 11.60 29.72 14.15
C ARG A 319 12.73 29.44 13.16
N THR A 320 13.11 28.17 13.02
CA THR A 320 14.20 27.78 12.11
C THR A 320 13.88 28.09 10.65
N ILE A 321 12.62 27.95 10.22
CA ILE A 321 12.20 28.33 8.86
C ILE A 321 12.44 29.83 8.62
N LEU A 322 12.10 30.70 9.57
CA LEU A 322 12.30 32.14 9.46
C LEU A 322 13.77 32.51 9.51
N GLU A 323 14.54 31.93 10.42
CA GLU A 323 16.00 32.13 10.54
C GLU A 323 16.71 31.74 9.23
N ASN A 324 16.35 30.62 8.63
CA ASN A 324 16.90 30.18 7.33
C ASN A 324 16.50 31.09 6.16
N ALA A 325 15.38 31.78 6.26
CA ALA A 325 14.97 32.83 5.32
C ALA A 325 15.61 34.18 5.57
N GLY A 326 16.49 34.32 6.58
CA GLY A 326 17.14 35.58 6.97
C GLY A 326 16.21 36.55 7.68
N ILE A 327 15.09 36.09 8.23
CA ILE A 327 14.11 36.91 8.94
C ILE A 327 14.41 36.78 10.44
N GLU A 328 15.11 37.77 11.02
CA GLU A 328 15.49 37.80 12.44
C GLU A 328 14.39 38.42 13.32
N ASP A 329 13.75 39.48 12.82
CA ASP A 329 12.67 40.18 13.52
C ASP A 329 11.31 39.74 12.96
N TYR A 330 10.63 38.87 13.67
CA TYR A 330 9.28 38.42 13.29
C TYR A 330 8.31 38.52 14.46
N GLU A 331 7.09 38.97 14.18
CA GLU A 331 5.99 38.83 15.11
C GLU A 331 5.31 37.49 14.92
N VAL A 332 5.06 36.75 16.02
CA VAL A 332 4.25 35.55 16.00
C VAL A 332 2.85 35.90 15.49
N PRO A 333 2.33 35.23 14.44
CA PRO A 333 1.03 35.57 13.89
C PRO A 333 -0.07 35.49 14.97
N LYS A 334 -0.80 36.58 15.18
CA LYS A 334 -1.93 36.64 16.13
C LYS A 334 -3.18 35.95 15.62
N VAL A 335 -3.22 35.68 14.31
CA VAL A 335 -4.36 35.04 13.63
C VAL A 335 -4.02 33.59 13.34
N ARG A 336 -4.89 32.65 13.82
CA ARG A 336 -4.73 31.22 13.57
C ARG A 336 -4.66 30.92 12.07
N GLY A 337 -3.76 30.03 11.67
CA GLY A 337 -3.59 29.60 10.28
C GLY A 337 -2.94 30.62 9.35
N ARG A 338 -2.40 31.72 9.85
CA ARG A 338 -1.60 32.66 9.07
C ARG A 338 -0.12 32.50 9.40
N GLY A 339 0.72 32.48 8.39
CA GLY A 339 2.18 32.42 8.47
C GLY A 339 2.80 33.33 7.41
N LEU A 340 4.11 33.49 7.46
CA LEU A 340 4.89 34.16 6.41
C LEU A 340 5.16 33.17 5.29
N ASN A 341 4.97 33.61 4.04
CA ASN A 341 5.46 32.88 2.89
C ASN A 341 6.95 33.24 2.73
N VAL A 342 7.82 32.26 2.84
CA VAL A 342 9.29 32.40 2.75
C VAL A 342 9.86 31.85 1.43
N VAL A 343 9.00 31.45 0.50
CA VAL A 343 9.33 30.96 -0.85
C VAL A 343 8.92 31.97 -1.89
#